data_7bff6cc50a02c6b060c8483f8f3da13f
#
_entry.id   7bff6cc50a02c6b060c8483f8f3da13f
#
_cell.length_a   1.000
_cell.length_b   1.000
_cell.length_c   1.000
_cell.angle_alpha   90.00
_cell.angle_beta   90.00
_cell.angle_gamma   90.00
#
_symmetry.space_group_name_H-M   'P 1'
#
loop_
_entity.id
_entity.type
_entity.pdbx_description
1 polymer ?
#
loop_
_entity_poly.entity_id
_entity_poly.type
_entity_poly.pdbx_seq_one_letter_code
_entity_poly.pdbx_strand_id
1 'polypeptide(L)'
;MKYFSENNWSSWKYDDGPLFARSKTAEEKLVPVYKKLKRPVLPLSQEAVLAAKSTKEHFPDKKFNVFLSGGLDSELMLKSFLDIGEKPKVFIVRYENDINLYDVSLAVTICSMYKLNYKIIDMNLKKFFENDAEKVAEDAQCDRPRMLASMTFADHVDGLSFLSMGDMYWERPHDDYTQKAEWKAIELESDFAADRYNILHNRECVHLWARWTPGMMLAHTKWEWFHRLINDKIFGKLGNSSSKLQGWQEEFPNVIPREKLHGFEKVDPLINEFEKFNIDCEYP
;
A
#
# COMPACT_ATOMS: atom_id res chain seq x y z
N MET A 1 10.12 -21.49 -9.06
CA MET A 1 8.85 -20.78 -9.31
C MET A 1 9.21 -19.31 -9.50
N LYS A 2 8.81 -18.69 -10.60
CA LYS A 2 9.12 -17.27 -10.81
C LYS A 2 8.02 -16.47 -10.11
N TYR A 3 8.38 -15.69 -9.11
CA TYR A 3 7.44 -14.86 -8.40
C TYR A 3 6.92 -13.76 -9.31
N PHE A 4 5.64 -13.43 -9.21
CA PHE A 4 5.04 -12.32 -9.95
C PHE A 4 5.81 -11.01 -9.74
N SER A 5 6.25 -10.74 -8.51
CA SER A 5 7.05 -9.56 -8.15
C SER A 5 8.43 -9.51 -8.79
N GLU A 6 8.92 -10.61 -9.39
CA GLU A 6 10.14 -10.57 -10.21
C GLU A 6 9.87 -9.92 -11.56
N ASN A 7 10.48 -8.79 -11.79
CA ASN A 7 10.28 -7.96 -12.97
C ASN A 7 11.58 -7.26 -13.40
N ASN A 8 11.47 -6.29 -14.29
CA ASN A 8 12.65 -5.59 -14.80
C ASN A 8 13.35 -4.69 -13.78
N TRP A 9 12.72 -4.37 -12.65
CA TRP A 9 13.24 -3.43 -11.64
C TRP A 9 13.35 -4.00 -10.24
N SER A 10 12.72 -5.14 -9.95
CA SER A 10 12.82 -5.80 -8.65
C SER A 10 12.81 -7.33 -8.78
N SER A 11 13.34 -7.98 -7.77
CA SER A 11 13.30 -9.44 -7.61
C SER A 11 13.25 -9.74 -6.11
N TRP A 12 12.92 -10.98 -5.78
CA TRP A 12 12.94 -11.48 -4.42
C TRP A 12 14.02 -12.54 -4.26
N LYS A 13 14.72 -12.50 -3.17
CA LYS A 13 15.71 -13.53 -2.81
C LYS A 13 15.60 -13.90 -1.34
N TYR A 14 16.06 -15.08 -0.99
CA TYR A 14 16.32 -15.41 0.40
C TYR A 14 17.71 -14.89 0.78
N ASP A 15 17.78 -14.26 1.92
CA ASP A 15 18.99 -13.65 2.47
C ASP A 15 18.90 -13.65 4.01
N ASP A 16 19.98 -13.36 4.68
CA ASP A 16 20.06 -13.14 6.15
C ASP A 16 19.47 -11.79 6.60
N GLY A 17 18.83 -11.09 5.69
CA GLY A 17 18.12 -9.82 5.96
C GLY A 17 16.93 -9.95 6.91
N PRO A 18 16.37 -8.83 7.39
CA PRO A 18 15.35 -8.78 8.43
C PRO A 18 13.95 -9.25 8.00
N LEU A 19 13.74 -9.53 6.69
CA LEU A 19 12.41 -9.82 6.16
C LEU A 19 12.12 -11.32 6.10
N PHE A 20 10.93 -11.71 6.05
CA PHE A 20 10.27 -13.02 5.92
C PHE A 20 11.14 -14.29 6.01
N ALA A 21 11.15 -14.95 7.15
CA ALA A 21 11.74 -16.26 7.31
C ALA A 21 11.00 -17.32 6.46
N ARG A 22 11.71 -18.35 5.98
CA ARG A 22 11.08 -19.54 5.35
C ARG A 22 10.25 -20.34 6.34
N SER A 23 10.65 -20.29 7.62
CA SER A 23 9.96 -20.85 8.76
C SER A 23 10.34 -20.03 10.00
N LYS A 24 9.69 -20.26 11.14
CA LYS A 24 10.05 -19.59 12.40
C LYS A 24 11.51 -19.81 12.83
N THR A 25 12.14 -20.87 12.32
CA THR A 25 13.54 -21.25 12.64
C THR A 25 14.52 -20.99 11.49
N ALA A 26 14.07 -20.40 10.39
CA ALA A 26 14.95 -20.18 9.25
C ALA A 26 15.85 -18.98 9.47
N GLU A 27 17.15 -19.15 9.23
CA GLU A 27 18.12 -18.05 9.24
C GLU A 27 17.94 -17.12 8.05
N GLU A 28 17.53 -17.68 6.88
CA GLU A 28 17.32 -16.91 5.65
C GLU A 28 15.91 -16.35 5.57
N LYS A 29 15.78 -15.09 5.21
CA LYS A 29 14.53 -14.37 5.04
C LYS A 29 14.32 -13.97 3.59
N LEU A 30 13.05 -13.84 3.19
CA LEU A 30 12.69 -13.36 1.85
C LEU A 30 12.79 -11.84 1.81
N VAL A 31 13.67 -11.31 0.99
CA VAL A 31 13.92 -9.88 0.87
C VAL A 31 13.74 -9.38 -0.56
N PRO A 32 13.17 -8.17 -0.76
CA PRO A 32 13.12 -7.56 -2.08
C PRO A 32 14.48 -6.98 -2.46
N VAL A 33 14.85 -7.15 -3.71
CA VAL A 33 16.09 -6.58 -4.28
C VAL A 33 15.73 -5.66 -5.42
N TYR A 34 15.96 -4.37 -5.25
CA TYR A 34 15.71 -3.37 -6.27
C TYR A 34 16.94 -3.12 -7.13
N LYS A 35 16.73 -3.02 -8.43
CA LYS A 35 17.79 -2.60 -9.35
C LYS A 35 18.08 -1.12 -9.15
N LYS A 36 19.36 -0.77 -9.19
CA LYS A 36 19.80 0.63 -9.08
C LYS A 36 19.19 1.48 -10.20
N LEU A 37 18.56 2.58 -9.83
CA LEU A 37 18.07 3.57 -10.79
C LEU A 37 19.26 4.23 -11.51
N LYS A 38 19.27 4.19 -12.86
CA LYS A 38 20.37 4.70 -13.69
C LYS A 38 20.14 6.12 -14.22
N ARG A 39 19.11 6.79 -13.75
CA ARG A 39 18.73 8.16 -14.12
C ARG A 39 18.45 9.01 -12.88
N PRO A 40 18.39 10.33 -12.97
CA PRO A 40 17.91 11.18 -11.91
C PRO A 40 16.48 10.80 -11.49
N VAL A 41 16.18 10.98 -10.22
CA VAL A 41 14.82 10.83 -9.68
C VAL A 41 14.02 12.05 -10.10
N LEU A 42 12.86 11.83 -10.66
CA LEU A 42 11.91 12.86 -11.08
C LEU A 42 10.94 13.20 -9.94
N PRO A 43 10.13 14.26 -10.07
CA PRO A 43 9.02 14.54 -9.16
C PRO A 43 8.10 13.32 -9.00
N LEU A 44 7.45 13.21 -7.85
CA LEU A 44 6.64 12.06 -7.50
C LEU A 44 5.54 11.75 -8.52
N SER A 45 4.86 12.79 -9.02
CA SER A 45 3.85 12.67 -10.07
C SER A 45 4.39 12.02 -11.34
N GLN A 46 5.58 12.41 -11.76
CA GLN A 46 6.21 11.86 -12.95
C GLN A 46 6.72 10.43 -12.74
N GLU A 47 7.27 10.13 -11.57
CA GLU A 47 7.68 8.75 -11.23
C GLU A 47 6.48 7.82 -11.15
N ALA A 48 5.32 8.29 -10.68
CA ALA A 48 4.09 7.51 -10.67
C ALA A 48 3.63 7.13 -12.09
N VAL A 49 3.67 8.09 -13.02
CA VAL A 49 3.37 7.83 -14.43
C VAL A 49 4.38 6.88 -15.07
N LEU A 50 5.68 7.03 -14.77
CA LEU A 50 6.71 6.11 -15.25
C LEU A 50 6.55 4.70 -14.68
N ALA A 51 6.14 4.58 -13.43
CA ALA A 51 5.85 3.29 -12.81
C ALA A 51 4.69 2.59 -13.53
N ALA A 52 3.60 3.32 -13.81
CA ALA A 52 2.48 2.78 -14.57
C ALA A 52 2.90 2.36 -15.98
N LYS A 53 3.69 3.20 -16.66
CA LYS A 53 4.22 2.90 -18.01
C LYS A 53 5.10 1.65 -18.02
N SER A 54 6.06 1.56 -17.12
CA SER A 54 6.94 0.39 -16.98
C SER A 54 6.14 -0.88 -16.68
N THR A 55 5.09 -0.75 -15.86
CA THR A 55 4.19 -1.86 -15.56
C THR A 55 3.47 -2.33 -16.83
N LYS A 56 2.92 -1.42 -17.62
CA LYS A 56 2.25 -1.77 -18.89
C LYS A 56 3.20 -2.39 -19.90
N GLU A 57 4.40 -1.88 -20.03
CA GLU A 57 5.44 -2.40 -20.92
C GLU A 57 5.90 -3.80 -20.50
N HIS A 58 5.95 -4.06 -19.20
CA HIS A 58 6.38 -5.37 -18.69
C HIS A 58 5.26 -6.43 -18.72
N PHE A 59 4.02 -6.00 -18.56
CA PHE A 59 2.83 -6.87 -18.53
C PHE A 59 1.80 -6.45 -19.59
N PRO A 60 2.15 -6.46 -20.89
CA PRO A 60 1.33 -5.88 -21.95
C PRO A 60 -0.05 -6.56 -22.09
N ASP A 61 -0.12 -7.86 -21.81
CA ASP A 61 -1.33 -8.68 -21.96
C ASP A 61 -2.14 -8.82 -20.68
N LYS A 62 -1.67 -8.25 -19.56
CA LYS A 62 -2.38 -8.34 -18.29
C LYS A 62 -3.52 -7.32 -18.22
N LYS A 63 -4.62 -7.76 -17.62
CA LYS A 63 -5.71 -6.87 -17.19
C LYS A 63 -5.33 -6.28 -15.85
N PHE A 64 -5.39 -4.96 -15.74
CA PHE A 64 -5.08 -4.25 -14.51
C PHE A 64 -6.35 -4.02 -13.72
N ASN A 65 -6.28 -4.33 -12.44
CA ASN A 65 -7.32 -4.06 -11.44
C ASN A 65 -6.76 -3.07 -10.43
N VAL A 66 -7.52 -2.05 -10.11
CA VAL A 66 -7.17 -1.05 -9.08
C VAL A 66 -8.19 -1.14 -7.97
N PHE A 67 -7.74 -1.41 -6.76
CA PHE A 67 -8.55 -1.30 -5.56
C PHE A 67 -8.51 0.13 -5.06
N LEU A 68 -9.62 0.83 -5.23
CA LEU A 68 -9.75 2.24 -4.90
C LEU A 68 -10.40 2.40 -3.53
N SER A 69 -9.61 2.85 -2.56
CA SER A 69 -10.07 3.06 -1.18
C SER A 69 -10.70 4.42 -0.91
N GLY A 70 -10.71 5.33 -1.91
CA GLY A 70 -11.07 6.73 -1.69
C GLY A 70 -9.96 7.58 -1.05
N GLY A 71 -8.85 6.98 -0.62
CA GLY A 71 -7.67 7.67 -0.13
C GLY A 71 -6.83 8.29 -1.25
N LEU A 72 -5.99 9.29 -0.88
CA LEU A 72 -5.13 10.02 -1.82
C LEU A 72 -4.18 9.10 -2.59
N ASP A 73 -3.57 8.14 -1.90
CA ASP A 73 -2.59 7.23 -2.52
C ASP A 73 -3.22 6.33 -3.57
N SER A 74 -4.43 5.84 -3.31
CA SER A 74 -5.15 5.02 -4.27
C SER A 74 -5.66 5.83 -5.47
N GLU A 75 -5.98 7.11 -5.28
CA GLU A 75 -6.29 8.03 -6.39
C GLU A 75 -5.06 8.32 -7.25
N LEU A 76 -3.88 8.58 -6.65
CA LEU A 76 -2.63 8.73 -7.40
C LEU A 76 -2.34 7.50 -8.24
N MET A 77 -2.41 6.33 -7.62
CA MET A 77 -2.18 5.08 -8.33
C MET A 77 -3.13 4.93 -9.52
N LEU A 78 -4.43 5.16 -9.34
CA LEU A 78 -5.41 5.15 -10.43
C LEU A 78 -5.06 6.19 -11.50
N LYS A 79 -4.80 7.42 -11.09
CA LYS A 79 -4.47 8.52 -12.00
C LYS A 79 -3.22 8.22 -12.82
N SER A 80 -2.20 7.61 -12.24
CA SER A 80 -0.98 7.28 -12.98
C SER A 80 -1.24 6.31 -14.15
N PHE A 81 -2.18 5.37 -14.01
CA PHE A 81 -2.63 4.52 -15.12
C PHE A 81 -3.45 5.31 -16.15
N LEU A 82 -4.33 6.19 -15.71
CA LEU A 82 -5.13 7.01 -16.62
C LEU A 82 -4.27 7.96 -17.45
N ASP A 83 -3.23 8.52 -16.87
CA ASP A 83 -2.30 9.45 -17.55
C ASP A 83 -1.49 8.76 -18.67
N ILE A 84 -1.34 7.46 -18.65
CA ILE A 84 -0.75 6.68 -19.76
C ILE A 84 -1.80 6.13 -20.73
N GLY A 85 -3.07 6.50 -20.57
CA GLY A 85 -4.17 6.05 -21.41
C GLY A 85 -4.75 4.67 -21.07
N GLU A 86 -4.28 4.03 -19.98
CA GLU A 86 -4.83 2.78 -19.50
C GLU A 86 -6.11 3.03 -18.69
N LYS A 87 -7.07 2.11 -18.85
CA LYS A 87 -8.33 2.13 -18.08
C LYS A 87 -8.45 0.84 -17.27
N PRO A 88 -7.84 0.81 -16.07
CA PRO A 88 -7.93 -0.37 -15.23
C PRO A 88 -9.39 -0.63 -14.81
N LYS A 89 -9.70 -1.86 -14.47
CA LYS A 89 -10.95 -2.16 -13.77
C LYS A 89 -10.83 -1.67 -12.34
N VAL A 90 -11.83 -0.92 -11.90
CA VAL A 90 -11.84 -0.37 -10.54
C VAL A 90 -12.71 -1.25 -9.64
N PHE A 91 -12.15 -1.61 -8.50
CA PHE A 91 -12.84 -2.34 -7.43
C PHE A 91 -12.85 -1.48 -6.17
N ILE A 92 -14.00 -1.45 -5.51
CA ILE A 92 -14.20 -0.74 -4.24
C ILE A 92 -14.66 -1.77 -3.22
N VAL A 93 -13.92 -1.94 -2.14
CA VAL A 93 -14.32 -2.85 -1.07
C VAL A 93 -15.23 -2.11 -0.11
N ARG A 94 -16.40 -2.68 0.14
CA ARG A 94 -17.39 -2.19 1.10
C ARG A 94 -17.53 -3.20 2.24
N TYR A 95 -17.36 -2.72 3.45
CA TYR A 95 -17.57 -3.53 4.64
C TYR A 95 -19.05 -3.52 5.05
N GLU A 96 -19.46 -4.58 5.75
CA GLU A 96 -20.83 -4.70 6.27
C GLU A 96 -21.23 -3.51 7.14
N ASN A 97 -22.53 -3.26 7.23
CA ASN A 97 -23.13 -2.18 8.04
C ASN A 97 -22.56 -0.78 7.73
N ASP A 98 -22.11 -0.59 6.49
CA ASP A 98 -21.57 0.69 6.00
C ASP A 98 -20.41 1.25 6.85
N ILE A 99 -19.62 0.36 7.46
CA ILE A 99 -18.49 0.72 8.35
C ILE A 99 -17.55 1.71 7.65
N ASN A 100 -17.24 1.48 6.36
CA ASN A 100 -16.39 2.34 5.55
C ASN A 100 -17.14 3.15 4.48
N LEU A 101 -18.42 3.49 4.74
CA LEU A 101 -19.26 4.20 3.76
C LEU A 101 -18.66 5.52 3.27
N TYR A 102 -17.97 6.24 4.15
CA TYR A 102 -17.29 7.48 3.79
C TYR A 102 -16.24 7.24 2.68
N ASP A 103 -15.37 6.27 2.88
CA ASP A 103 -14.31 5.92 1.92
C ASP A 103 -14.91 5.41 0.60
N VAL A 104 -15.94 4.57 0.69
CA VAL A 104 -16.70 4.08 -0.47
C VAL A 104 -17.29 5.25 -1.27
N SER A 105 -17.89 6.24 -0.59
CA SER A 105 -18.48 7.41 -1.23
C SER A 105 -17.45 8.26 -1.95
N LEU A 106 -16.26 8.43 -1.36
CA LEU A 106 -15.13 9.11 -2.01
C LEU A 106 -14.63 8.35 -3.24
N ALA A 107 -14.47 7.03 -3.12
CA ALA A 107 -14.05 6.18 -4.24
C ALA A 107 -15.06 6.25 -5.40
N VAL A 108 -16.36 6.23 -5.12
CA VAL A 108 -17.42 6.40 -6.12
C VAL A 108 -17.36 7.79 -6.77
N THR A 109 -17.11 8.83 -5.99
CA THR A 109 -16.94 10.19 -6.50
C THR A 109 -15.76 10.29 -7.45
N ILE A 110 -14.61 9.69 -7.09
CA ILE A 110 -13.43 9.62 -7.95
C ILE A 110 -13.74 8.90 -9.26
N CYS A 111 -14.42 7.74 -9.18
CA CYS A 111 -14.84 7.02 -10.37
C CYS A 111 -15.74 7.87 -11.29
N SER A 112 -16.66 8.62 -10.70
CA SER A 112 -17.58 9.49 -11.45
C SER A 112 -16.82 10.62 -12.15
N MET A 113 -15.85 11.26 -11.48
CA MET A 113 -15.02 12.30 -12.07
C MET A 113 -14.23 11.82 -13.28
N TYR A 114 -13.61 10.65 -13.16
CA TYR A 114 -12.82 10.07 -14.24
C TYR A 114 -13.66 9.24 -15.24
N LYS A 115 -14.98 9.22 -15.07
CA LYS A 115 -15.94 8.47 -15.92
C LYS A 115 -15.55 6.98 -16.03
N LEU A 116 -15.27 6.37 -14.89
CA LEU A 116 -14.87 4.97 -14.80
C LEU A 116 -16.02 4.10 -14.29
N ASN A 117 -16.14 2.92 -14.87
CA ASN A 117 -16.96 1.87 -14.29
C ASN A 117 -16.23 1.23 -13.12
N TYR A 118 -16.96 0.89 -12.08
CA TYR A 118 -16.42 0.21 -10.91
C TYR A 118 -17.30 -0.98 -10.49
N LYS A 119 -16.74 -1.86 -9.70
CA LYS A 119 -17.45 -2.97 -9.05
C LYS A 119 -17.25 -2.88 -7.55
N ILE A 120 -18.34 -2.98 -6.80
CA ILE A 120 -18.27 -3.10 -5.34
C ILE A 120 -18.08 -4.57 -4.98
N ILE A 121 -17.15 -4.82 -4.07
CA ILE A 121 -16.94 -6.11 -3.41
C ILE A 121 -17.37 -5.95 -1.96
N ASP A 122 -18.44 -6.65 -1.59
CA ASP A 122 -18.91 -6.65 -0.21
C ASP A 122 -18.09 -7.66 0.60
N MET A 123 -17.55 -7.23 1.74
CA MET A 123 -16.76 -8.03 2.64
C MET A 123 -17.31 -7.93 4.06
N ASN A 124 -17.55 -9.09 4.67
CA ASN A 124 -17.96 -9.15 6.07
C ASN A 124 -16.71 -9.31 6.95
N LEU A 125 -16.25 -8.23 7.56
CA LEU A 125 -15.05 -8.21 8.40
C LEU A 125 -15.20 -9.12 9.61
N LYS A 126 -16.36 -9.12 10.25
CA LYS A 126 -16.59 -9.99 11.42
C LYS A 126 -16.39 -11.45 11.06
N LYS A 127 -17.03 -11.92 9.99
CA LYS A 127 -16.85 -13.30 9.50
C LYS A 127 -15.39 -13.57 9.10
N PHE A 128 -14.73 -12.62 8.47
CA PHE A 128 -13.33 -12.76 8.11
C PHE A 128 -12.45 -12.99 9.34
N PHE A 129 -12.62 -12.17 10.38
CA PHE A 129 -11.85 -12.33 11.62
C PHE A 129 -12.19 -13.62 12.38
N GLU A 130 -13.46 -14.04 12.36
CA GLU A 130 -13.89 -15.27 13.00
C GLU A 130 -13.39 -16.55 12.33
N ASN A 131 -13.18 -16.53 11.00
CA ASN A 131 -12.95 -17.77 10.23
C ASN A 131 -11.62 -17.82 9.47
N ASP A 132 -11.13 -16.67 8.96
CA ASP A 132 -10.06 -16.65 7.97
C ASP A 132 -8.79 -15.92 8.44
N ALA A 133 -8.92 -14.96 9.36
CA ALA A 133 -7.86 -14.04 9.71
C ALA A 133 -6.63 -14.73 10.33
N GLU A 134 -6.82 -15.74 11.17
CA GLU A 134 -5.72 -16.50 11.77
C GLU A 134 -4.86 -17.17 10.70
N LYS A 135 -5.51 -17.85 9.75
CA LYS A 135 -4.80 -18.48 8.65
C LYS A 135 -4.07 -17.46 7.76
N VAL A 136 -4.71 -16.33 7.45
CA VAL A 136 -4.08 -15.26 6.67
C VAL A 136 -2.87 -14.70 7.41
N ALA A 137 -2.98 -14.52 8.72
CA ALA A 137 -1.90 -14.04 9.58
C ALA A 137 -0.71 -15.01 9.61
N GLU A 138 -0.97 -16.31 9.73
CA GLU A 138 0.07 -17.35 9.67
C GLU A 138 0.75 -17.38 8.28
N ASP A 139 -0.03 -17.40 7.20
CA ASP A 139 0.48 -17.44 5.82
C ASP A 139 1.32 -16.20 5.49
N ALA A 140 0.89 -15.04 5.97
CA ALA A 140 1.58 -13.77 5.80
C ALA A 140 2.70 -13.53 6.82
N GLN A 141 2.74 -14.30 7.91
CA GLN A 141 3.57 -14.04 9.10
C GLN A 141 3.37 -12.58 9.58
N CYS A 142 2.13 -12.21 9.82
CA CYS A 142 1.72 -10.86 10.17
C CYS A 142 0.83 -10.86 11.41
N ASP A 143 1.26 -10.16 12.43
CA ASP A 143 0.54 -9.97 13.70
C ASP A 143 -0.40 -8.74 13.70
N ARG A 144 -0.50 -8.02 12.56
CA ARG A 144 -1.27 -6.78 12.48
C ARG A 144 -2.65 -7.00 11.86
N PRO A 145 -3.69 -7.12 12.68
CA PRO A 145 -5.05 -7.44 12.22
C PRO A 145 -5.58 -6.50 11.14
N ARG A 146 -5.25 -5.20 11.23
CA ARG A 146 -5.71 -4.17 10.27
C ARG A 146 -5.35 -4.46 8.82
N MET A 147 -4.26 -5.19 8.59
CA MET A 147 -3.77 -5.45 7.24
C MET A 147 -4.32 -6.74 6.64
N LEU A 148 -4.74 -7.69 7.49
CA LEU A 148 -5.07 -9.05 7.05
C LEU A 148 -6.18 -9.08 6.01
N ALA A 149 -7.27 -8.37 6.25
CA ALA A 149 -8.41 -8.36 5.32
C ALA A 149 -8.01 -7.86 3.93
N SER A 150 -7.16 -6.84 3.85
CA SER A 150 -6.73 -6.27 2.56
C SER A 150 -5.81 -7.19 1.77
N MET A 151 -5.10 -8.10 2.43
CA MET A 151 -4.24 -9.08 1.75
C MET A 151 -5.06 -10.02 0.86
N THR A 152 -6.31 -10.29 1.23
CA THR A 152 -7.21 -11.20 0.50
C THR A 152 -7.96 -10.53 -0.66
N PHE A 153 -7.86 -9.22 -0.85
CA PHE A 153 -8.64 -8.53 -1.89
C PHE A 153 -8.37 -9.07 -3.29
N ALA A 154 -7.13 -9.42 -3.59
CA ALA A 154 -6.77 -10.01 -4.87
C ALA A 154 -7.39 -11.40 -5.11
N ASP A 155 -7.89 -12.07 -4.07
CA ASP A 155 -8.55 -13.38 -4.21
C ASP A 155 -9.90 -13.29 -4.89
N HIS A 156 -10.50 -12.11 -4.93
CA HIS A 156 -11.82 -11.86 -5.49
C HIS A 156 -11.82 -11.46 -6.97
N VAL A 157 -10.64 -11.34 -7.59
CA VAL A 157 -10.52 -10.83 -8.96
C VAL A 157 -9.43 -11.54 -9.74
N ASP A 158 -9.64 -11.66 -11.07
CA ASP A 158 -8.64 -12.19 -11.98
C ASP A 158 -7.81 -11.06 -12.59
N GLY A 159 -6.51 -11.25 -12.68
CA GLY A 159 -5.56 -10.31 -13.29
C GLY A 159 -4.66 -9.64 -12.28
N LEU A 160 -3.85 -8.72 -12.78
CA LEU A 160 -2.87 -8.01 -11.98
C LEU A 160 -3.54 -6.92 -11.15
N SER A 161 -3.52 -7.08 -9.85
CA SER A 161 -4.18 -6.20 -8.90
C SER A 161 -3.21 -5.19 -8.27
N PHE A 162 -3.69 -3.98 -8.03
CA PHE A 162 -2.94 -2.91 -7.41
C PHE A 162 -3.71 -2.35 -6.22
N LEU A 163 -3.02 -2.31 -5.09
CA LEU A 163 -3.44 -1.61 -3.89
C LEU A 163 -2.39 -0.53 -3.57
N SER A 164 -2.84 0.53 -2.96
CA SER A 164 -1.96 1.59 -2.47
C SER A 164 -2.05 1.63 -0.96
N MET A 165 -1.48 0.62 -0.33
CA MET A 165 -1.39 0.52 1.11
C MET A 165 -0.03 1.03 1.57
N GLY A 166 -0.07 1.85 2.61
CA GLY A 166 1.14 2.32 3.26
C GLY A 166 1.91 3.39 2.50
N ASP A 167 2.58 4.16 3.29
CA ASP A 167 3.54 5.17 2.86
C ASP A 167 4.96 4.69 3.17
N MET A 168 5.92 5.35 2.58
CA MET A 168 7.28 5.29 3.10
C MET A 168 7.29 6.02 4.44
N TYR A 169 7.61 5.32 5.52
CA TYR A 169 7.67 5.93 6.84
C TYR A 169 9.04 6.53 7.10
N TRP A 170 9.00 7.67 7.79
CA TRP A 170 10.18 8.27 8.40
C TRP A 170 10.11 7.99 9.89
N GLU A 171 11.16 7.53 10.49
CA GLU A 171 11.27 7.48 11.92
C GLU A 171 12.13 8.64 12.40
N ARG A 172 11.62 9.31 13.41
CA ARG A 172 12.37 10.28 14.17
C ARG A 172 12.79 9.62 15.48
N PRO A 173 14.07 9.66 15.85
CA PRO A 173 14.47 9.23 17.17
C PRO A 173 13.78 10.16 18.19
N HIS A 174 12.81 9.63 18.93
CA HIS A 174 12.02 10.39 19.91
C HIS A 174 11.32 11.62 19.33
N ASP A 175 10.30 12.16 19.98
CA ASP A 175 9.58 13.38 19.56
C ASP A 175 10.44 14.67 19.61
N ASP A 176 11.74 14.53 19.43
CA ASP A 176 12.72 15.59 19.46
C ASP A 176 12.93 16.20 18.07
N TYR A 177 12.18 17.27 17.80
CA TYR A 177 12.26 18.04 16.57
C TYR A 177 13.58 18.80 16.38
N THR A 178 14.52 18.70 17.32
CA THR A 178 15.88 19.28 17.17
C THR A 178 16.82 18.32 16.45
N GLN A 179 16.48 17.04 16.38
CA GLN A 179 17.28 16.06 15.67
C GLN A 179 16.79 15.89 14.23
N LYS A 180 17.73 15.73 13.31
CA LYS A 180 17.45 15.48 11.92
C LYS A 180 16.76 14.12 11.79
N ALA A 181 15.58 14.08 11.17
CA ALA A 181 14.90 12.85 10.88
C ALA A 181 15.76 12.02 9.93
N GLU A 182 16.06 10.80 10.31
CA GLU A 182 16.72 9.83 9.45
C GLU A 182 15.69 9.00 8.70
N TRP A 183 15.97 8.70 7.44
CA TRP A 183 15.26 7.70 6.72
C TRP A 183 15.54 6.35 7.38
N LYS A 184 14.56 5.84 8.03
CA LYS A 184 14.42 4.40 8.13
C LYS A 184 13.32 4.02 7.16
N ALA A 185 13.66 3.30 6.09
CA ALA A 185 12.69 2.37 5.55
C ALA A 185 12.32 1.52 6.76
N ILE A 186 11.23 1.85 7.44
CA ILE A 186 10.72 0.99 8.48
C ILE A 186 10.27 -0.23 7.70
N GLU A 187 11.13 -1.19 7.67
CA GLU A 187 10.83 -2.56 7.34
C GLU A 187 9.94 -3.09 8.45
N LEU A 188 8.74 -2.54 8.52
CA LEU A 188 7.71 -3.16 9.27
C LEU A 188 7.45 -4.46 8.53
N GLU A 189 7.74 -5.56 9.17
CA GLU A 189 7.46 -6.90 8.65
C GLU A 189 6.06 -6.99 8.07
N SER A 190 5.11 -6.27 8.66
CA SER A 190 3.76 -6.07 8.16
C SER A 190 3.69 -5.46 6.75
N ASP A 191 4.65 -4.64 6.34
CA ASP A 191 4.61 -4.00 5.02
C ASP A 191 4.89 -4.98 3.88
N PHE A 192 5.62 -6.05 4.17
CA PHE A 192 5.91 -7.11 3.21
C PHE A 192 5.07 -8.38 3.44
N ALA A 193 4.30 -8.41 4.51
CA ALA A 193 3.42 -9.53 4.81
C ALA A 193 2.42 -9.77 3.67
N ALA A 194 1.90 -8.70 3.09
CA ALA A 194 1.01 -8.79 1.94
C ALA A 194 1.70 -9.36 0.70
N ASP A 195 2.96 -8.99 0.44
CA ASP A 195 3.74 -9.56 -0.66
C ASP A 195 4.00 -11.05 -0.42
N ARG A 196 4.35 -11.42 0.83
CA ARG A 196 4.52 -12.82 1.20
C ARG A 196 3.24 -13.63 0.99
N TYR A 197 2.08 -13.13 1.46
CA TYR A 197 0.79 -13.77 1.24
C TYR A 197 0.55 -14.03 -0.24
N ASN A 198 0.74 -13.02 -1.08
CA ASN A 198 0.56 -13.12 -2.52
C ASN A 198 1.51 -14.12 -3.18
N ILE A 199 2.78 -14.15 -2.74
CA ILE A 199 3.77 -15.11 -3.24
C ILE A 199 3.35 -16.54 -2.88
N LEU A 200 2.95 -16.78 -1.64
CA LEU A 200 2.51 -18.09 -1.17
C LEU A 200 1.26 -18.59 -1.90
N HIS A 201 0.30 -17.70 -2.14
CA HIS A 201 -0.95 -18.01 -2.80
C HIS A 201 -0.90 -17.84 -4.33
N ASN A 202 0.28 -17.55 -4.89
CA ASN A 202 0.49 -17.32 -6.33
C ASN A 202 -0.44 -16.25 -6.90
N ARG A 203 -0.63 -15.15 -6.15
CA ARG A 203 -1.46 -14.01 -6.56
C ARG A 203 -0.62 -12.95 -7.24
N GLU A 204 -1.19 -12.33 -8.26
CA GLU A 204 -0.58 -11.20 -8.96
C GLU A 204 -1.11 -9.90 -8.34
N CYS A 205 -0.47 -9.43 -7.27
CA CYS A 205 -0.92 -8.25 -6.56
C CYS A 205 0.25 -7.37 -6.10
N VAL A 206 0.13 -6.08 -6.33
CA VAL A 206 1.01 -5.03 -5.83
C VAL A 206 0.30 -4.32 -4.69
N HIS A 207 0.71 -4.58 -3.46
CA HIS A 207 0.10 -3.96 -2.28
C HIS A 207 0.64 -2.56 -2.00
N LEU A 208 1.91 -2.32 -2.29
CA LEU A 208 2.61 -1.09 -1.97
C LEU A 208 3.01 -0.35 -3.24
N TRP A 209 2.07 0.38 -3.83
CA TRP A 209 2.35 1.17 -5.04
C TRP A 209 3.53 2.13 -4.86
N ALA A 210 3.65 2.76 -3.70
CA ALA A 210 4.76 3.66 -3.38
C ALA A 210 6.14 3.00 -3.48
N ARG A 211 6.22 1.68 -3.36
CA ARG A 211 7.46 0.89 -3.44
C ARG A 211 7.54 0.04 -4.71
N TRP A 212 6.59 0.15 -5.61
CA TRP A 212 6.54 -0.72 -6.78
C TRP A 212 7.76 -0.59 -7.68
N THR A 213 8.29 0.61 -7.86
CA THR A 213 9.52 0.83 -8.61
C THR A 213 10.56 1.61 -7.79
N PRO A 214 11.87 1.46 -8.09
CA PRO A 214 12.92 2.24 -7.43
C PRO A 214 12.71 3.76 -7.57
N GLY A 215 12.18 4.20 -8.72
CA GLY A 215 11.88 5.62 -8.96
C GLY A 215 10.81 6.15 -8.01
N MET A 216 9.70 5.42 -7.88
CA MET A 216 8.62 5.77 -6.94
C MET A 216 9.12 5.84 -5.51
N MET A 217 9.84 4.81 -5.07
CA MET A 217 10.40 4.74 -3.73
C MET A 217 11.31 5.94 -3.44
N LEU A 218 12.25 6.24 -4.35
CA LEU A 218 13.17 7.36 -4.20
C LEU A 218 12.49 8.72 -4.33
N ALA A 219 11.43 8.86 -5.13
CA ALA A 219 10.68 10.10 -5.25
C ALA A 219 9.93 10.43 -3.95
N HIS A 220 9.29 9.45 -3.33
CA HIS A 220 8.70 9.64 -2.01
C HIS A 220 9.73 10.13 -0.99
N THR A 221 10.95 9.57 -1.03
CA THR A 221 12.01 9.98 -0.11
C THR A 221 12.47 11.42 -0.31
N LYS A 222 12.31 11.96 -1.48
CA LYS A 222 12.74 13.33 -1.84
C LYS A 222 11.60 14.33 -1.85
N TRP A 223 10.39 13.89 -1.62
CA TRP A 223 9.24 14.76 -1.68
C TRP A 223 9.27 15.79 -0.57
N GLU A 224 9.27 17.06 -0.94
CA GLU A 224 9.44 18.18 -0.01
C GLU A 224 8.38 18.19 1.11
N TRP A 225 7.15 17.78 0.76
CA TRP A 225 6.05 17.71 1.73
C TRP A 225 6.28 16.68 2.83
N PHE A 226 6.93 15.56 2.55
CA PHE A 226 7.37 14.64 3.59
C PHE A 226 8.47 15.28 4.46
N HIS A 227 9.41 15.99 3.85
CA HIS A 227 10.45 16.70 4.60
C HIS A 227 9.86 17.78 5.52
N ARG A 228 8.88 18.53 5.04
CA ARG A 228 8.16 19.54 5.85
C ARG A 228 7.40 18.87 6.99
N LEU A 229 6.66 17.79 6.71
CA LEU A 229 5.91 17.05 7.72
C LEU A 229 6.77 16.58 8.88
N ILE A 230 8.01 16.18 8.57
CA ILE A 230 8.93 15.61 9.53
C ILE A 230 9.67 16.70 10.29
N ASN A 231 10.03 17.81 9.62
CA ASN A 231 10.89 18.83 10.17
C ASN A 231 10.14 20.03 10.75
N ASP A 232 8.86 20.19 10.44
CA ASP A 232 8.05 21.29 10.94
C ASP A 232 7.13 20.80 12.07
N LYS A 233 7.37 21.34 13.27
CA LYS A 233 6.57 21.00 14.46
C LYS A 233 5.08 21.33 14.30
N ILE A 234 4.75 22.34 13.51
CA ILE A 234 3.37 22.76 13.24
C ILE A 234 2.72 21.76 12.31
N PHE A 235 3.38 21.40 11.22
CA PHE A 235 2.89 20.38 10.29
C PHE A 235 2.78 19.00 10.93
N GLY A 236 3.75 18.60 11.76
CA GLY A 236 3.70 17.35 12.49
C GLY A 236 2.50 17.23 13.44
N LYS A 237 2.03 18.36 13.99
CA LYS A 237 0.82 18.41 14.85
C LYS A 237 -0.49 18.34 14.05
N LEU A 238 -0.51 18.78 12.81
CA LEU A 238 -1.69 18.74 11.94
C LEU A 238 -2.04 17.33 11.48
N GLY A 239 -1.18 16.37 11.77
CA GLY A 239 -1.32 14.99 11.34
C GLY A 239 -0.92 14.78 9.89
N ASN A 240 -0.52 13.55 9.60
CA ASN A 240 0.01 13.11 8.31
C ASN A 240 -0.95 13.37 7.14
N SER A 241 -2.25 13.42 7.43
CA SER A 241 -3.30 13.46 6.42
C SER A 241 -3.55 14.83 5.81
N SER A 242 -3.56 15.89 6.62
CA SER A 242 -3.90 17.24 6.13
C SER A 242 -2.73 17.88 5.37
N SER A 243 -1.51 17.69 5.84
CA SER A 243 -0.31 18.16 5.17
C SER A 243 -0.04 17.38 3.89
N LYS A 244 -0.33 16.08 3.87
CA LYS A 244 -0.23 15.26 2.67
C LYS A 244 -1.20 15.73 1.59
N LEU A 245 -2.44 16.08 1.94
CA LEU A 245 -3.40 16.62 0.99
C LEU A 245 -2.89 17.87 0.27
N GLN A 246 -2.30 18.80 1.02
CA GLN A 246 -1.75 20.02 0.43
C GLN A 246 -0.63 19.72 -0.57
N GLY A 247 0.29 18.83 -0.24
CA GLY A 247 1.34 18.40 -1.16
C GLY A 247 0.80 17.68 -2.39
N TRP A 248 -0.23 16.88 -2.23
CA TRP A 248 -0.89 16.23 -3.34
C TRP A 248 -1.59 17.22 -4.28
N GLN A 249 -2.21 18.28 -3.75
CA GLN A 249 -2.86 19.31 -4.56
C GLN A 249 -1.87 20.14 -5.37
N GLU A 250 -0.66 20.34 -4.86
CA GLU A 250 0.40 21.02 -5.62
C GLU A 250 0.94 20.14 -6.76
N GLU A 251 1.15 18.85 -6.51
CA GLU A 251 1.65 17.90 -7.52
C GLU A 251 0.56 17.46 -8.51
N PHE A 252 -0.68 17.39 -8.01
CA PHE A 252 -1.84 16.89 -8.76
C PHE A 252 -3.03 17.81 -8.58
N PRO A 253 -3.11 18.92 -9.33
CA PRO A 253 -4.09 19.98 -9.12
C PRO A 253 -5.56 19.54 -9.22
N ASN A 254 -5.83 18.38 -9.78
CA ASN A 254 -7.19 17.84 -9.93
C ASN A 254 -7.58 16.84 -8.83
N VAL A 255 -6.74 16.65 -7.81
CA VAL A 255 -7.08 15.82 -6.66
C VAL A 255 -8.24 16.45 -5.89
N ILE A 256 -9.24 15.65 -5.57
CA ILE A 256 -10.40 16.12 -4.80
C ILE A 256 -9.95 16.50 -3.40
N PRO A 257 -10.19 17.77 -2.96
CA PRO A 257 -9.99 18.14 -1.57
C PRO A 257 -10.87 17.28 -0.67
N ARG A 258 -10.27 16.64 0.32
CA ARG A 258 -10.98 15.82 1.31
C ARG A 258 -10.20 15.72 2.60
N GLU A 259 -10.92 15.65 3.69
CA GLU A 259 -10.32 15.23 4.95
C GLU A 259 -10.10 13.71 4.88
N LYS A 260 -8.91 13.26 5.23
CA LYS A 260 -8.67 11.85 5.46
C LYS A 260 -9.21 11.53 6.86
N LEU A 261 -10.38 10.96 6.92
CA LEU A 261 -10.73 10.13 8.05
C LEU A 261 -9.84 8.90 7.94
N HIS A 262 -9.34 8.40 9.04
CA HIS A 262 -8.47 7.22 9.00
C HIS A 262 -9.21 5.97 8.51
N GLY A 263 -10.54 6.03 8.41
CA GLY A 263 -11.39 4.92 7.94
C GLY A 263 -11.42 3.73 8.88
N PHE A 264 -10.55 3.71 9.87
CA PHE A 264 -10.41 2.62 10.83
C PHE A 264 -11.11 2.88 12.16
N GLU A 265 -11.62 4.09 12.42
CA GLU A 265 -12.26 4.44 13.70
C GLU A 265 -13.46 3.54 14.02
N LYS A 266 -14.14 3.05 12.98
CA LYS A 266 -15.25 2.09 13.14
C LYS A 266 -14.79 0.63 13.03
N VAL A 267 -13.65 0.40 12.40
CA VAL A 267 -13.06 -0.92 12.23
C VAL A 267 -12.24 -1.32 13.46
N ASP A 268 -11.54 -0.36 14.07
CA ASP A 268 -10.69 -0.60 15.25
C ASP A 268 -11.42 -1.28 16.42
N PRO A 269 -12.65 -0.92 16.78
CA PRO A 269 -13.37 -1.65 17.82
C PRO A 269 -13.59 -3.12 17.47
N LEU A 270 -13.88 -3.44 16.20
CA LEU A 270 -14.01 -4.82 15.73
C LEU A 270 -12.68 -5.55 15.79
N ILE A 271 -11.61 -4.91 15.35
CA ILE A 271 -10.25 -5.47 15.39
C ILE A 271 -9.84 -5.76 16.83
N ASN A 272 -10.09 -4.84 17.74
CA ASN A 272 -9.75 -5.01 19.17
C ASN A 272 -10.50 -6.16 19.83
N GLU A 273 -11.68 -6.54 19.34
CA GLU A 273 -12.37 -7.77 19.76
C GLU A 273 -11.59 -9.03 19.34
N PHE A 274 -10.79 -8.94 18.28
CA PHE A 274 -9.99 -10.02 17.71
C PHE A 274 -8.49 -9.93 18.02
N GLU A 275 -8.02 -8.91 18.76
CA GLU A 275 -6.61 -8.78 19.21
C GLU A 275 -6.11 -9.94 20.08
N LYS A 276 -6.91 -10.98 20.25
CA LYS A 276 -6.51 -12.23 20.90
C LYS A 276 -5.73 -13.18 19.99
N PHE A 277 -5.37 -12.77 18.77
CA PHE A 277 -4.43 -13.52 17.96
C PHE A 277 -3.03 -13.38 18.57
N ASN A 278 -2.75 -14.24 19.56
CA ASN A 278 -1.38 -14.60 19.94
C ASN A 278 -0.76 -15.37 18.77
N ILE A 279 -0.58 -14.70 17.66
CA ILE A 279 0.35 -15.17 16.66
C ILE A 279 1.69 -14.86 17.27
N ASP A 280 2.31 -15.89 17.87
CA ASP A 280 3.71 -15.84 18.28
C ASP A 280 4.57 -15.63 17.03
N CYS A 281 4.52 -14.42 16.50
CA CYS A 281 5.52 -13.89 15.58
C CYS A 281 6.72 -13.48 16.44
N GLU A 282 7.24 -14.42 17.23
CA GLU A 282 8.59 -14.30 17.76
C GLU A 282 9.53 -14.42 16.58
N TYR A 283 9.86 -13.27 16.03
CA TYR A 283 11.04 -13.14 15.21
C TYR A 283 12.23 -13.13 16.15
N PRO A 284 13.21 -14.03 15.94
CA PRO A 284 14.44 -13.98 16.72
C PRO A 284 15.19 -12.68 16.48
#